data_b5cf05e4ac72dbe6dfd4ea6dd9937157
#
_entry.id   b5cf05e4ac72dbe6dfd4ea6dd9937157
#
_cell.length_a   1.000
_cell.length_b   1.000
_cell.length_c   1.000
_cell.angle_alpha   90.00
_cell.angle_beta   90.00
_cell.angle_gamma   90.00
#
_symmetry.space_group_name_H-M   'P 1'
#
loop_
_entity.id
_entity.type
_entity.pdbx_description
1 polymer ?
#
loop_
_entity_poly.entity_id
_entity_poly.type
_entity_poly.pdbx_seq_one_letter_code
_entity_poly.pdbx_strand_id
1 'polypeptide(L)'
;MQLMPDTARELGVTDACDPASNIDAGVRRLKALLDEFRNPLLAAAAYNAGVQAIYDNGGVPPYPETVRYVASVINRQLGLGLPHAKAPDRRGPAGARPAISSDQVSDVLGAKGSRFVNGVMHF
;
A
#
# COMPACT_ATOMS: atom_id res chain seq x y z
N MET A 1 8.12 10.43 -8.16
CA MET A 1 8.60 9.11 -7.73
C MET A 1 9.53 9.30 -6.55
N GLN A 2 9.45 8.45 -5.55
CA GLN A 2 10.34 8.52 -4.40
C GLN A 2 11.49 7.52 -4.61
N LEU A 3 12.69 8.02 -4.84
CA LEU A 3 13.89 7.20 -4.92
C LEU A 3 14.62 7.25 -3.57
N MET A 4 14.98 6.10 -3.05
CA MET A 4 15.86 6.03 -1.89
C MET A 4 17.27 6.50 -2.27
N PRO A 5 18.05 7.10 -1.35
CA PRO A 5 19.35 7.67 -1.66
C PRO A 5 20.32 6.68 -2.32
N ASP A 6 20.32 5.43 -1.88
CA ASP A 6 21.19 4.39 -2.43
C ASP A 6 20.77 4.04 -3.86
N THR A 7 19.47 3.92 -4.13
CA THR A 7 18.93 3.71 -5.48
C THR A 7 19.25 4.88 -6.41
N ALA A 8 19.18 6.11 -5.91
CA ALA A 8 19.55 7.29 -6.69
C ALA A 8 21.02 7.26 -7.10
N ARG A 9 21.92 6.86 -6.20
CA ARG A 9 23.35 6.69 -6.51
C ARG A 9 23.60 5.60 -7.55
N GLU A 10 22.96 4.43 -7.43
CA GLU A 10 23.06 3.35 -8.40
C GLU A 10 22.61 3.77 -9.80
N LEU A 11 21.61 4.63 -9.89
CA LEU A 11 21.08 5.15 -11.15
C LEU A 11 21.82 6.39 -11.69
N GLY A 12 22.89 6.81 -10.99
CA GLY A 12 23.71 7.95 -11.41
C GLY A 12 23.00 9.31 -11.27
N VAL A 13 22.01 9.39 -10.38
CA VAL A 13 21.31 10.66 -10.08
C VAL A 13 22.14 11.45 -9.10
N THR A 14 22.72 12.56 -9.55
CA THR A 14 23.56 13.45 -8.72
C THR A 14 22.71 14.33 -7.80
N ASP A 15 21.51 14.69 -8.22
CA ASP A 15 20.56 15.45 -7.43
C ASP A 15 19.19 14.76 -7.42
N ALA A 16 18.91 14.05 -6.33
CA ALA A 16 17.62 13.40 -6.12
C ALA A 16 16.45 14.38 -5.88
N CYS A 17 16.76 15.65 -5.64
CA CYS A 17 15.78 16.72 -5.48
C CYS A 17 15.36 17.35 -6.81
N ASP A 18 16.11 17.13 -7.89
CA ASP A 18 15.69 17.55 -9.22
C ASP A 18 14.56 16.66 -9.74
N PRO A 19 13.32 17.19 -9.92
CA PRO A 19 12.18 16.39 -10.32
C PRO A 19 12.35 15.67 -11.66
N ALA A 20 12.99 16.28 -12.64
CA ALA A 20 13.17 15.70 -13.96
C ALA A 20 14.11 14.50 -13.91
N SER A 21 15.25 14.64 -13.27
CA SER A 21 16.22 13.55 -13.08
C SER A 21 15.65 12.40 -12.24
N ASN A 22 14.87 12.73 -11.23
CA ASN A 22 14.23 11.75 -10.36
C ASN A 22 13.18 10.92 -11.13
N ILE A 23 12.34 11.56 -11.94
CA ILE A 23 11.31 10.89 -12.75
C ILE A 23 11.97 10.01 -13.82
N ASP A 24 12.98 10.52 -14.54
CA ASP A 24 13.68 9.77 -15.57
C ASP A 24 14.34 8.51 -15.01
N ALA A 25 15.04 8.63 -13.89
CA ALA A 25 15.67 7.50 -13.21
C ALA A 25 14.62 6.47 -12.72
N GLY A 26 13.51 6.95 -12.16
CA GLY A 26 12.41 6.09 -11.73
C GLY A 26 11.76 5.31 -12.87
N VAL A 27 11.57 5.95 -14.02
CA VAL A 27 11.03 5.30 -15.22
C VAL A 27 12.00 4.26 -15.77
N ARG A 28 13.29 4.57 -15.85
CA ARG A 28 14.32 3.62 -16.29
C ARG A 28 14.37 2.39 -15.38
N ARG A 29 14.29 2.59 -14.06
CA ARG A 29 14.25 1.49 -13.10
C ARG A 29 13.01 0.63 -13.28
N LEU A 30 11.83 1.24 -13.41
CA LEU A 30 10.58 0.51 -13.63
C LEU A 30 10.63 -0.30 -14.93
N LYS A 31 11.18 0.27 -16.01
CA LYS A 31 11.35 -0.43 -17.27
C LYS A 31 12.26 -1.66 -17.12
N ALA A 32 13.40 -1.51 -16.44
CA ALA A 32 14.30 -2.64 -16.18
C ALA A 32 13.61 -3.76 -15.40
N LEU A 33 12.80 -3.41 -14.40
CA LEU A 33 12.02 -4.40 -13.63
C LEU A 33 10.93 -5.09 -14.46
N LEU A 34 10.29 -4.37 -15.37
CA LEU A 34 9.32 -4.95 -16.30
C LEU A 34 9.99 -5.93 -17.27
N ASP A 35 11.19 -5.60 -17.74
CA ASP A 35 11.97 -6.47 -18.63
C ASP A 35 12.46 -7.73 -17.91
N GLU A 36 12.83 -7.59 -16.63
CA GLU A 36 13.32 -8.70 -15.79
C GLU A 36 12.20 -9.67 -15.41
N PHE A 37 11.13 -9.15 -14.82
CA PHE A 37 10.06 -10.00 -14.30
C PHE A 37 8.98 -10.37 -15.33
N ARG A 38 8.86 -9.66 -16.43
CA ARG A 38 7.83 -9.83 -17.45
C ARG A 38 6.40 -9.83 -16.90
N ASN A 39 6.23 -9.31 -15.69
CA ASN A 39 4.96 -9.24 -14.98
C ASN A 39 4.85 -7.89 -14.28
N PRO A 40 3.85 -7.06 -14.63
CA PRO A 40 3.72 -5.71 -14.08
C PRO A 40 3.46 -5.69 -12.55
N LEU A 41 2.85 -6.75 -12.00
CA LEU A 41 2.61 -6.84 -10.57
C LEU A 41 3.90 -7.10 -9.81
N LEU A 42 4.73 -8.01 -10.31
CA LEU A 42 6.05 -8.29 -9.73
C LEU A 42 6.98 -7.10 -9.89
N ALA A 43 6.95 -6.42 -11.04
CA ALA A 43 7.73 -5.21 -11.26
C ALA A 43 7.34 -4.08 -10.29
N ALA A 44 6.05 -3.87 -10.08
CA ALA A 44 5.56 -2.89 -9.11
C ALA A 44 5.95 -3.25 -7.67
N ALA A 45 5.83 -4.53 -7.30
CA ALA A 45 6.25 -5.02 -5.99
C ALA A 45 7.77 -4.87 -5.79
N ALA A 46 8.57 -5.21 -6.80
CA ALA A 46 10.03 -5.06 -6.79
C ALA A 46 10.46 -3.59 -6.72
N TYR A 47 9.71 -2.71 -7.37
CA TYR A 47 9.96 -1.27 -7.29
C TYR A 47 9.82 -0.73 -5.87
N ASN A 48 8.83 -1.23 -5.12
CA ASN A 48 8.57 -0.81 -3.74
C ASN A 48 9.43 -1.55 -2.70
N ALA A 49 9.53 -2.88 -2.80
CA ALA A 49 10.18 -3.74 -1.80
C ALA A 49 11.64 -4.11 -2.12
N GLY A 50 12.08 -3.85 -3.36
CA GLY A 50 13.37 -4.32 -3.87
C GLY A 50 13.30 -5.70 -4.54
N VAL A 51 14.20 -5.91 -5.48
CA VAL A 51 14.28 -7.15 -6.28
C VAL A 51 14.51 -8.38 -5.41
N GLN A 52 15.40 -8.27 -4.43
CA GLN A 52 15.75 -9.37 -3.54
C GLN A 52 14.53 -9.89 -2.78
N ALA A 53 13.66 -9.01 -2.31
CA ALA A 53 12.45 -9.41 -1.61
C ALA A 53 11.49 -10.26 -2.47
N ILE A 54 11.46 -10.01 -3.78
CA ILE A 54 10.65 -10.81 -4.71
C ILE A 54 11.22 -12.22 -4.84
N TYR A 55 12.54 -12.35 -4.98
CA TYR A 55 13.19 -13.66 -5.09
C TYR A 55 13.10 -14.44 -3.78
N ASP A 56 13.32 -13.81 -2.64
CA ASP A 56 13.27 -14.47 -1.32
C ASP A 56 11.86 -15.01 -0.98
N ASN A 57 10.81 -14.33 -1.46
CA ASN A 57 9.43 -14.74 -1.22
C ASN A 57 8.81 -15.51 -2.40
N GLY A 58 9.53 -15.69 -3.49
CA GLY A 58 9.00 -16.35 -4.69
C GLY A 58 7.83 -15.61 -5.34
N GLY A 59 7.71 -14.30 -5.13
CA GLY A 59 6.61 -13.47 -5.61
C GLY A 59 6.46 -12.18 -4.84
N VAL A 60 5.25 -11.63 -4.80
CA VAL A 60 4.97 -10.41 -4.04
C VAL A 60 5.15 -10.69 -2.54
N PRO A 61 6.08 -10.01 -1.86
CA PRO A 61 6.30 -10.26 -0.43
C PRO A 61 5.08 -9.82 0.39
N PRO A 62 4.78 -10.51 1.50
CA PRO A 62 3.60 -10.23 2.32
C PRO A 62 3.78 -8.98 3.22
N TYR A 63 4.50 -7.99 2.75
CA TYR A 63 4.69 -6.73 3.45
C TYR A 63 3.45 -5.85 3.27
N PRO A 64 2.82 -5.37 4.35
CA PRO A 64 1.59 -4.58 4.26
C PRO A 64 1.72 -3.35 3.36
N GLU A 65 2.85 -2.69 3.39
CA GLU A 65 3.16 -1.54 2.54
C GLU A 65 3.20 -1.92 1.06
N THR A 66 3.93 -2.98 0.72
CA THR A 66 4.08 -3.45 -0.66
C THR A 66 2.75 -3.94 -1.23
N VAL A 67 1.97 -4.67 -0.46
CA VAL A 67 0.64 -5.14 -0.86
C VAL A 67 -0.30 -3.96 -1.13
N ARG A 68 -0.30 -2.94 -0.27
CA ARG A 68 -1.10 -1.72 -0.49
C ARG A 68 -0.63 -0.95 -1.71
N TYR A 69 0.66 -0.86 -1.93
CA TYR A 69 1.23 -0.19 -3.09
C TYR A 69 0.80 -0.88 -4.39
N VAL A 70 0.97 -2.19 -4.49
CA VAL A 70 0.56 -2.99 -5.66
C VAL A 70 -0.94 -2.87 -5.89
N ALA A 71 -1.76 -3.01 -4.86
CA ALA A 71 -3.21 -2.84 -4.95
C ALA A 71 -3.59 -1.43 -5.46
N SER A 72 -2.90 -0.40 -4.99
CA SER A 72 -3.09 0.99 -5.42
C SER A 72 -2.77 1.18 -6.91
N VAL A 73 -1.68 0.57 -7.38
CA VAL A 73 -1.29 0.59 -8.81
C VAL A 73 -2.34 -0.10 -9.67
N ILE A 74 -2.79 -1.30 -9.25
CA ILE A 74 -3.81 -2.07 -9.97
C ILE A 74 -5.13 -1.29 -10.05
N ASN A 75 -5.60 -0.78 -8.92
CA ASN A 75 -6.84 -0.03 -8.87
C ASN A 75 -6.82 1.19 -9.80
N ARG A 76 -5.69 1.88 -9.85
CA ARG A 76 -5.53 3.03 -10.74
C ARG A 76 -5.46 2.60 -12.21
N GLN A 77 -4.74 1.53 -12.51
CA GLN A 77 -4.58 1.02 -13.88
C GLN A 77 -5.90 0.50 -14.47
N LEU A 78 -6.68 -0.19 -13.65
CA LEU A 78 -7.95 -0.80 -14.07
C LEU A 78 -9.17 0.11 -13.81
N GLY A 79 -8.97 1.31 -13.26
CA GLY A 79 -10.07 2.21 -12.94
C GLY A 79 -11.02 1.68 -11.84
N LEU A 80 -10.52 0.80 -10.97
CA LEU A 80 -11.30 0.19 -9.88
C LEU A 80 -11.47 1.12 -8.66
N GLY A 81 -11.09 2.38 -8.79
CA GLY A 81 -11.28 3.35 -7.72
C GLY A 81 -12.76 3.46 -7.37
N LEU A 82 -13.11 3.12 -6.13
CA LEU A 82 -14.44 3.44 -5.62
C LEU A 82 -14.63 4.96 -5.71
N PRO A 83 -15.78 5.45 -6.20
CA PRO A 83 -16.10 6.86 -6.07
C PRO A 83 -15.93 7.20 -4.60
N HIS A 84 -15.12 8.21 -4.32
CA HIS A 84 -14.85 8.66 -2.95
C HIS A 84 -16.19 8.77 -2.24
N ALA A 85 -16.46 7.88 -1.32
CA ALA A 85 -17.50 8.12 -0.34
C ALA A 85 -17.15 9.48 0.27
N LYS A 86 -17.96 10.49 -0.03
CA LYS A 86 -17.82 11.83 0.49
C LYS A 86 -17.57 11.66 1.98
N ALA A 87 -16.37 11.99 2.43
CA ALA A 87 -16.05 11.88 3.85
C ALA A 87 -17.19 12.55 4.59
N PRO A 88 -17.80 11.92 5.59
CA PRO A 88 -18.89 12.55 6.32
C PRO A 88 -18.36 13.88 6.82
N ASP A 89 -19.06 14.94 6.44
CA ASP A 89 -18.73 16.31 6.82
C ASP A 89 -18.62 16.36 8.34
N ARG A 90 -17.41 16.42 8.85
CA ARG A 90 -17.14 16.51 10.29
C ARG A 90 -17.50 17.87 10.87
N ARG A 91 -18.26 18.68 10.13
CA ARG A 91 -18.88 19.92 10.61
C ARG A 91 -20.29 19.64 11.11
N GLY A 92 -20.43 18.68 12.04
CA GLY A 92 -21.55 18.68 12.95
C GLY A 92 -21.33 19.72 14.05
N PRO A 93 -22.40 20.39 14.56
CA PRO A 93 -22.24 21.39 15.61
C PRO A 93 -21.56 20.73 16.82
N ALA A 94 -20.55 21.43 17.33
CA ALA A 94 -19.85 21.06 18.54
C ALA A 94 -20.89 20.99 19.69
N GLY A 95 -21.21 19.79 20.17
CA GLY A 95 -22.10 19.70 21.31
C GLY A 95 -23.02 18.49 21.40
N ALA A 96 -22.62 17.30 20.97
CA ALA A 96 -23.22 16.05 21.43
C ALA A 96 -22.26 14.89 21.20
N ARG A 97 -21.39 14.62 22.17
CA ARG A 97 -20.85 13.30 22.36
C ARG A 97 -21.97 12.47 22.98
N PRO A 98 -22.52 11.46 22.34
CA PRO A 98 -23.32 10.48 23.02
C PRO A 98 -22.35 9.78 23.98
N ALA A 99 -22.59 9.90 25.28
CA ALA A 99 -21.94 9.07 26.27
C ALA A 99 -22.37 7.63 25.98
N ILE A 100 -21.49 6.85 25.38
CA ILE A 100 -21.69 5.40 25.24
C ILE A 100 -21.51 4.86 26.66
N SER A 101 -22.61 4.40 27.27
CA SER A 101 -22.54 3.74 28.56
C SER A 101 -21.69 2.48 28.44
N SER A 102 -20.90 2.18 29.46
CA SER A 102 -20.01 1.03 29.52
C SER A 102 -20.70 -0.32 29.27
N ASP A 103 -22.02 -0.39 29.43
CA ASP A 103 -22.80 -1.60 29.22
C ASP A 103 -23.06 -1.92 27.72
N GLN A 104 -23.02 -0.93 26.84
CA GLN A 104 -23.22 -1.18 25.41
C GLN A 104 -21.94 -1.66 24.69
N VAL A 105 -20.78 -1.41 25.27
CA VAL A 105 -19.49 -1.82 24.67
C VAL A 105 -19.26 -3.31 24.88
N SER A 106 -19.71 -3.89 25.99
CA SER A 106 -19.56 -5.32 26.29
C SER A 106 -20.44 -6.20 25.40
N ASP A 107 -21.62 -5.73 25.00
CA ASP A 107 -22.53 -6.51 24.15
C ASP A 107 -22.08 -6.54 22.68
N VAL A 108 -21.42 -5.47 22.19
CA VAL A 108 -20.94 -5.41 20.80
C VAL A 108 -19.64 -6.19 20.62
N LEU A 109 -18.79 -6.25 21.66
CA LEU A 109 -17.49 -6.95 21.60
C LEU A 109 -17.57 -8.42 22.03
N GLY A 110 -18.52 -8.78 22.90
CA GLY A 110 -18.59 -10.14 23.46
C GLY A 110 -19.18 -11.20 22.53
N ALA A 111 -20.13 -10.83 21.68
CA ALA A 111 -20.84 -11.83 20.87
C ALA A 111 -20.24 -12.11 19.49
N LYS A 112 -19.40 -11.24 18.96
CA LYS A 112 -18.82 -11.39 17.64
C LYS A 112 -17.32 -11.69 17.62
N GLY A 113 -16.60 -11.42 18.71
CA GLY A 113 -15.15 -11.61 18.75
C GLY A 113 -14.71 -13.07 18.76
N SER A 114 -15.46 -13.95 19.41
CA SER A 114 -15.09 -15.37 19.52
C SER A 114 -15.35 -16.20 18.26
N ARG A 115 -16.25 -15.76 17.39
CA ARG A 115 -16.51 -16.46 16.12
C ARG A 115 -15.53 -16.09 15.00
N PHE A 116 -14.95 -14.90 15.05
CA PHE A 116 -14.02 -14.44 14.01
C PHE A 116 -12.61 -15.01 14.20
N VAL A 117 -12.22 -15.29 15.45
CA VAL A 117 -10.89 -15.81 15.76
C VAL A 117 -10.76 -17.30 15.42
N ASN A 118 -11.84 -18.08 15.49
CA ASN A 118 -11.83 -19.50 15.16
C ASN A 118 -11.94 -19.81 13.64
N GLY A 119 -12.27 -18.83 12.81
CA GLY A 119 -12.43 -19.02 11.36
C GLY A 119 -11.21 -18.65 10.52
N VAL A 120 -10.25 -17.92 11.09
CA VAL A 120 -9.11 -17.37 10.35
C VAL A 120 -7.80 -18.11 10.64
N MET A 121 -7.79 -19.02 11.59
CA MET A 121 -6.57 -19.70 12.02
C MET A 121 -6.36 -21.09 11.44
N HIS A 122 -7.06 -21.45 10.38
CA HIS A 122 -6.82 -22.68 9.64
C HIS A 122 -6.51 -22.38 8.17
N PHE A 123 -5.35 -21.82 7.97
CA PHE A 123 -4.64 -21.90 6.70
C PHE A 123 -3.36 -22.66 6.93
#